data_80d1c62775d187d60c5974937f071945
#
_entry.id   80d1c62775d187d60c5974937f071945
#
_cell.length_a   1.000
_cell.length_b   1.000
_cell.length_c   1.000
_cell.angle_alpha   90.00
_cell.angle_beta   90.00
_cell.angle_gamma   90.00
#
_symmetry.space_group_name_H-M   'P 1'
#
loop_
_entity.id
_entity.type
_entity.pdbx_description
1 polymer ?
#
loop_
_entity_poly.entity_id
_entity_poly.type
_entity_poly.pdbx_seq_one_letter_code
_entity_poly.pdbx_strand_id
1 'polypeptide(L)'
;MASKSTKGEILAKFFDDGEYTALFADGAVSAASGYAAGQQAYAVFQNGEAVSVKDVEKNIKVLELAAQTGCPVVTFYDSVGAKLAEGLDVLNAAAKLNATIAKVSGVVPQVAVVLGVCGGTSALSAANADVCIMAEGAELFFTAPFTAAAKGDKVADAGSAAAAAKAGVAAIVAADAAEAAEKAAHIVGLLPANNLTGPAIFEFEQPTAALTVGAAPEKAAAALIDKDSAVEMYAGFGKSVYTAFATIGGNAVGVVATGEQLCHNCVAKASRFV
;
A
#
# COMPACT_ATOMS: atom_id res chain seq x y z
N MET A 1 -25.27 -2.49 7.40
CA MET A 1 -23.94 -1.86 7.48
C MET A 1 -23.00 -2.92 8.02
N ALA A 2 -21.97 -3.30 7.28
CA ALA A 2 -20.93 -4.17 7.82
C ALA A 2 -20.27 -3.46 9.01
N SER A 3 -20.00 -4.18 10.10
CA SER A 3 -19.29 -3.61 11.26
C SER A 3 -17.90 -3.21 10.81
N LYS A 4 -17.49 -1.97 11.09
CA LYS A 4 -16.14 -1.48 10.80
C LYS A 4 -15.16 -2.27 11.66
N SER A 5 -14.17 -2.92 11.03
CA SER A 5 -13.14 -3.68 11.76
C SER A 5 -12.39 -2.78 12.73
N THR A 6 -12.16 -3.26 13.92
CA THR A 6 -11.40 -2.54 14.95
C THR A 6 -9.90 -2.55 14.66
N LYS A 7 -9.15 -1.60 15.23
CA LYS A 7 -7.68 -1.58 15.16
C LYS A 7 -7.07 -2.93 15.56
N GLY A 8 -7.56 -3.53 16.64
CA GLY A 8 -7.06 -4.82 17.15
C GLY A 8 -7.25 -5.95 16.14
N GLU A 9 -8.42 -6.02 15.50
CA GLU A 9 -8.69 -7.01 14.45
C GLU A 9 -7.79 -6.82 13.23
N ILE A 10 -7.57 -5.57 12.78
CA ILE A 10 -6.70 -5.27 11.63
C ILE A 10 -5.25 -5.61 11.94
N LEU A 11 -4.73 -5.19 13.11
CA LEU A 11 -3.35 -5.49 13.50
C LEU A 11 -3.12 -6.98 13.76
N ALA A 12 -4.13 -7.70 14.27
CA ALA A 12 -4.07 -9.16 14.42
C ALA A 12 -4.04 -9.91 13.07
N LYS A 13 -4.55 -9.30 12.00
CA LYS A 13 -4.45 -9.84 10.62
C LYS A 13 -3.13 -9.47 9.94
N PHE A 14 -2.52 -8.37 10.35
CA PHE A 14 -1.27 -7.91 9.79
C PHE A 14 -0.05 -8.56 10.45
N PHE A 15 -0.03 -8.64 11.79
CA PHE A 15 1.08 -9.24 12.52
C PHE A 15 0.89 -10.74 12.72
N ASP A 16 1.99 -11.48 12.65
CA ASP A 16 2.04 -12.92 12.86
C ASP A 16 1.51 -13.26 14.25
N ASP A 17 0.65 -14.28 14.33
CA ASP A 17 -0.03 -14.72 15.55
C ASP A 17 -0.82 -13.60 16.29
N GLY A 18 -1.00 -12.46 15.66
CA GLY A 18 -1.61 -11.27 16.25
C GLY A 18 -0.76 -10.60 17.33
N GLU A 19 0.54 -10.94 17.42
CA GLU A 19 1.44 -10.43 18.44
C GLU A 19 2.17 -9.17 18.01
N TYR A 20 2.04 -8.09 18.79
CA TYR A 20 2.73 -6.82 18.54
C TYR A 20 2.98 -6.02 19.81
N THR A 21 3.99 -5.17 19.78
CA THR A 21 4.29 -4.21 20.84
C THR A 21 3.77 -2.82 20.44
N ALA A 22 2.92 -2.23 21.27
CA ALA A 22 2.44 -0.88 21.05
C ALA A 22 3.56 0.14 21.31
N LEU A 23 3.83 1.03 20.36
CA LEU A 23 4.78 2.14 20.46
C LEU A 23 4.07 3.42 20.88
N PHE A 24 2.92 3.70 20.24
CA PHE A 24 2.04 4.81 20.57
C PHE A 24 0.61 4.28 20.60
N ALA A 25 -0.11 4.48 21.70
CA ALA A 25 -1.44 3.90 21.92
C ALA A 25 -2.58 4.93 21.90
N ASP A 26 -2.30 6.21 22.17
CA ASP A 26 -3.26 7.30 22.33
C ASP A 26 -3.44 8.15 21.07
N GLY A 27 -4.54 8.90 20.98
CA GLY A 27 -4.86 9.84 19.92
C GLY A 27 -5.41 9.22 18.65
N ALA A 28 -5.53 10.03 17.60
CA ALA A 28 -6.06 9.62 16.29
C ALA A 28 -5.09 8.70 15.52
N VAL A 29 -3.79 8.76 15.83
CA VAL A 29 -2.76 7.90 15.26
C VAL A 29 -2.10 7.08 16.36
N SER A 30 -2.06 5.78 16.15
CA SER A 30 -1.34 4.83 16.99
C SER A 30 -0.28 4.09 16.17
N ALA A 31 0.70 3.49 16.83
CA ALA A 31 1.73 2.70 16.16
C ALA A 31 2.11 1.47 16.96
N ALA A 32 2.57 0.45 16.24
CA ALA A 32 3.01 -0.81 16.80
C ALA A 32 4.20 -1.37 16.01
N SER A 33 4.93 -2.30 16.61
CA SER A 33 5.95 -3.11 15.94
C SER A 33 5.73 -4.58 16.26
N GLY A 34 6.03 -5.44 15.31
CA GLY A 34 5.87 -6.88 15.41
C GLY A 34 6.47 -7.57 14.20
N TYR A 35 6.21 -8.85 14.04
CA TYR A 35 6.57 -9.59 12.85
C TYR A 35 5.37 -9.69 11.92
N ALA A 36 5.59 -9.52 10.62
CA ALA A 36 4.60 -9.70 9.57
C ALA A 36 5.22 -10.56 8.47
N ALA A 37 4.63 -11.71 8.20
CA ALA A 37 5.15 -12.73 7.29
C ALA A 37 6.63 -13.09 7.60
N GLY A 38 6.96 -13.24 8.88
CA GLY A 38 8.29 -13.59 9.36
C GLY A 38 9.31 -12.44 9.37
N GLN A 39 8.93 -11.22 8.98
CA GLN A 39 9.80 -10.04 8.90
C GLN A 39 9.37 -8.99 9.93
N GLN A 40 10.33 -8.42 10.67
CA GLN A 40 10.01 -7.32 11.58
C GLN A 40 9.51 -6.11 10.79
N ALA A 41 8.39 -5.54 11.22
CA ALA A 41 7.73 -4.41 10.56
C ALA A 41 7.12 -3.43 11.57
N TYR A 42 6.92 -2.22 11.12
CA TYR A 42 6.17 -1.19 11.84
C TYR A 42 4.80 -0.98 11.22
N ALA A 43 3.79 -0.79 12.06
CA ALA A 43 2.45 -0.40 11.65
C ALA A 43 2.09 0.97 12.25
N VAL A 44 1.56 1.86 11.42
CA VAL A 44 0.91 3.11 11.83
C VAL A 44 -0.56 2.99 11.52
N PHE A 45 -1.44 3.28 12.45
CA PHE A 45 -2.88 3.11 12.31
C PHE A 45 -3.63 4.39 12.64
N GLN A 46 -4.48 4.84 11.71
CA GLN A 46 -5.45 5.93 11.89
C GLN A 46 -6.81 5.35 12.26
N ASN A 47 -7.49 5.94 13.26
CA ASN A 47 -8.70 5.38 13.87
C ASN A 47 -10.01 6.00 13.36
N GLY A 48 -9.99 6.78 12.29
CA GLY A 48 -11.16 7.47 11.74
C GLY A 48 -11.34 8.91 12.26
N GLU A 49 -10.57 9.34 13.23
CA GLU A 49 -10.66 10.69 13.81
C GLU A 49 -9.81 11.71 13.02
N ALA A 50 -9.98 12.99 13.37
CA ALA A 50 -9.18 14.07 12.83
C ALA A 50 -7.74 14.03 13.37
N VAL A 51 -6.76 14.08 12.48
CA VAL A 51 -5.33 13.97 12.77
C VAL A 51 -4.77 15.31 13.23
N SER A 52 -4.17 15.35 14.42
CA SER A 52 -3.51 16.51 15.02
C SER A 52 -2.02 16.57 14.61
N VAL A 53 -1.37 17.71 14.91
CA VAL A 53 0.10 17.86 14.78
C VAL A 53 0.85 16.74 15.52
N LYS A 54 0.46 16.45 16.76
CA LYS A 54 1.06 15.37 17.56
C LYS A 54 0.91 14.01 16.93
N ASP A 55 -0.22 13.74 16.28
CA ASP A 55 -0.46 12.48 15.60
C ASP A 55 0.42 12.33 14.33
N VAL A 56 0.59 13.42 13.59
CA VAL A 56 1.52 13.47 12.46
C VAL A 56 2.96 13.24 12.91
N GLU A 57 3.38 13.84 14.02
CA GLU A 57 4.73 13.67 14.59
C GLU A 57 4.98 12.21 15.01
N LYS A 58 3.98 11.47 15.49
CA LYS A 58 4.12 10.04 15.77
C LYS A 58 4.43 9.26 14.49
N ASN A 59 3.73 9.55 13.39
CA ASN A 59 3.98 8.89 12.11
C ASN A 59 5.40 9.18 11.62
N ILE A 60 5.85 10.44 11.69
CA ILE A 60 7.23 10.82 11.34
C ILE A 60 8.25 10.02 12.17
N LYS A 61 8.06 9.94 13.49
CA LYS A 61 8.96 9.16 14.37
C LYS A 61 9.02 7.69 14.02
N VAL A 62 7.90 7.07 13.61
CA VAL A 62 7.90 5.67 13.18
C VAL A 62 8.66 5.49 11.89
N LEU A 63 8.49 6.38 10.90
CA LEU A 63 9.25 6.35 9.65
C LEU A 63 10.76 6.51 9.88
N GLU A 64 11.16 7.45 10.75
CA GLU A 64 12.55 7.64 11.13
C GLU A 64 13.12 6.41 11.84
N LEU A 65 12.36 5.80 12.77
CA LEU A 65 12.74 4.57 13.46
C LEU A 65 12.89 3.40 12.48
N ALA A 66 11.95 3.26 11.55
CA ALA A 66 11.99 2.24 10.51
C ALA A 66 13.24 2.37 9.62
N ALA A 67 13.57 3.58 9.20
CA ALA A 67 14.79 3.83 8.44
C ALA A 67 16.07 3.51 9.24
N GLN A 68 16.07 3.78 10.56
CA GLN A 68 17.20 3.46 11.44
C GLN A 68 17.37 1.96 11.68
N THR A 69 16.26 1.23 11.81
CA THR A 69 16.27 -0.21 12.09
C THR A 69 16.29 -1.06 10.83
N GLY A 70 16.05 -0.45 9.65
CA GLY A 70 15.99 -1.15 8.39
C GLY A 70 14.76 -2.07 8.25
N CYS A 71 13.60 -1.66 8.80
CA CYS A 71 12.37 -2.44 8.80
C CYS A 71 11.28 -1.78 7.97
N PRO A 72 10.43 -2.53 7.25
CA PRO A 72 9.28 -2.01 6.51
C PRO A 72 8.30 -1.25 7.39
N VAL A 73 7.57 -0.29 6.79
CA VAL A 73 6.48 0.45 7.43
C VAL A 73 5.19 0.25 6.65
N VAL A 74 4.12 -0.11 7.38
CA VAL A 74 2.76 -0.17 6.84
C VAL A 74 1.91 0.90 7.52
N THR A 75 1.30 1.80 6.75
CA THR A 75 0.40 2.83 7.27
C THR A 75 -1.03 2.52 6.86
N PHE A 76 -1.89 2.29 7.85
CA PHE A 76 -3.33 2.08 7.69
C PHE A 76 -4.05 3.43 7.78
N TYR A 77 -4.62 3.87 6.67
CA TYR A 77 -5.29 5.16 6.52
C TYR A 77 -6.78 5.05 6.73
N ASP A 78 -7.29 5.78 7.70
CA ASP A 78 -8.71 6.06 7.92
C ASP A 78 -8.81 7.32 8.77
N SER A 79 -9.17 8.45 8.17
CA SER A 79 -9.25 9.74 8.87
C SER A 79 -10.22 10.68 8.18
N VAL A 80 -10.98 11.41 8.98
CA VAL A 80 -11.81 12.52 8.48
C VAL A 80 -10.98 13.75 8.04
N GLY A 81 -9.66 13.66 8.12
CA GLY A 81 -8.72 14.70 7.68
C GLY A 81 -7.99 15.38 8.84
N ALA A 82 -7.39 16.52 8.55
CA ALA A 82 -6.62 17.29 9.51
C ALA A 82 -7.51 17.95 10.57
N LYS A 83 -6.99 18.08 11.80
CA LYS A 83 -7.65 18.81 12.89
C LYS A 83 -7.60 20.31 12.62
N LEU A 84 -8.63 20.85 11.98
CA LEU A 84 -8.69 22.22 11.47
C LEU A 84 -8.48 23.29 12.55
N ALA A 85 -8.77 22.99 13.81
CA ALA A 85 -8.54 23.90 14.94
C ALA A 85 -7.04 24.23 15.14
N GLU A 86 -6.12 23.42 14.61
CA GLU A 86 -4.66 23.64 14.68
C GLU A 86 -4.13 24.47 13.50
N GLY A 87 -4.99 24.90 12.59
CA GLY A 87 -4.70 25.87 11.52
C GLY A 87 -3.53 25.44 10.62
N LEU A 88 -2.56 26.34 10.45
CA LEU A 88 -1.40 26.10 9.59
C LEU A 88 -0.38 25.12 10.18
N ASP A 89 -0.40 24.88 11.49
CA ASP A 89 0.55 23.99 12.13
C ASP A 89 0.36 22.53 11.67
N VAL A 90 -0.89 22.08 11.53
CA VAL A 90 -1.18 20.74 11.03
C VAL A 90 -0.82 20.61 9.55
N LEU A 91 -0.95 21.66 8.75
CA LEU A 91 -0.53 21.67 7.35
C LEU A 91 1.01 21.58 7.23
N ASN A 92 1.73 22.32 8.06
CA ASN A 92 3.20 22.27 8.15
C ASN A 92 3.68 20.89 8.61
N ALA A 93 3.01 20.28 9.61
CA ALA A 93 3.32 18.92 10.05
C ALA A 93 3.09 17.89 8.92
N ALA A 94 1.99 18.00 8.17
CA ALA A 94 1.72 17.14 7.02
C ALA A 94 2.77 17.29 5.91
N ALA A 95 3.26 18.51 5.65
CA ALA A 95 4.36 18.74 4.71
C ALA A 95 5.66 18.06 5.17
N LYS A 96 5.99 18.13 6.47
CA LYS A 96 7.14 17.42 7.06
C LYS A 96 6.98 15.89 6.94
N LEU A 97 5.78 15.35 7.16
CA LEU A 97 5.50 13.92 6.97
C LEU A 97 5.80 13.50 5.52
N ASN A 98 5.27 14.22 4.53
CA ASN A 98 5.52 13.89 3.12
C ASN A 98 7.01 14.02 2.76
N ALA A 99 7.72 14.99 3.32
CA ALA A 99 9.18 15.10 3.15
C ALA A 99 9.91 13.91 3.79
N THR A 100 9.44 13.39 4.93
CA THR A 100 10.01 12.21 5.58
C THR A 100 9.74 10.95 4.76
N ILE A 101 8.51 10.76 4.26
CA ILE A 101 8.14 9.68 3.34
C ILE A 101 9.10 9.65 2.13
N ALA A 102 9.34 10.82 1.51
CA ALA A 102 10.24 10.93 0.38
C ALA A 102 11.71 10.61 0.74
N LYS A 103 12.18 10.98 1.94
CA LYS A 103 13.53 10.64 2.41
C LYS A 103 13.73 9.17 2.70
N VAL A 104 12.69 8.50 3.17
CA VAL A 104 12.71 7.07 3.53
C VAL A 104 12.47 6.18 2.31
N SER A 105 11.91 6.74 1.23
CA SER A 105 11.72 6.04 -0.05
C SER A 105 13.03 5.46 -0.57
N GLY A 106 13.02 4.18 -0.95
CA GLY A 106 14.20 3.44 -1.38
C GLY A 106 15.16 3.03 -0.25
N VAL A 107 14.87 3.35 1.02
CA VAL A 107 15.62 2.88 2.19
C VAL A 107 14.94 1.65 2.79
N VAL A 108 13.67 1.77 3.12
CA VAL A 108 12.80 0.67 3.58
C VAL A 108 11.48 0.70 2.82
N PRO A 109 10.83 -0.45 2.60
CA PRO A 109 9.51 -0.52 1.99
C PRO A 109 8.46 0.25 2.78
N GLN A 110 7.64 1.02 2.07
CA GLN A 110 6.50 1.77 2.59
C GLN A 110 5.22 1.28 1.93
N VAL A 111 4.33 0.66 2.70
CA VAL A 111 3.03 0.18 2.20
C VAL A 111 1.91 1.03 2.78
N ALA A 112 1.08 1.59 1.92
CA ALA A 112 -0.14 2.30 2.30
C ALA A 112 -1.34 1.35 2.19
N VAL A 113 -2.17 1.30 3.24
CA VAL A 113 -3.41 0.51 3.27
C VAL A 113 -4.56 1.45 3.58
N VAL A 114 -5.41 1.73 2.62
CA VAL A 114 -6.55 2.64 2.78
C VAL A 114 -7.77 1.82 3.18
N LEU A 115 -8.21 1.99 4.43
CA LEU A 115 -9.31 1.23 5.03
C LEU A 115 -10.64 2.00 5.09
N GLY A 116 -10.56 3.31 5.08
CA GLY A 116 -11.70 4.20 5.14
C GLY A 116 -11.44 5.45 4.32
N VAL A 117 -11.71 6.62 4.91
CA VAL A 117 -11.46 7.90 4.23
C VAL A 117 -9.97 8.26 4.28
N CYS A 118 -9.40 8.55 3.12
CA CYS A 118 -8.04 9.07 2.98
C CYS A 118 -8.05 10.28 2.05
N GLY A 119 -8.14 11.48 2.65
CA GLY A 119 -8.33 12.73 1.93
C GLY A 119 -7.17 13.72 2.08
N GLY A 120 -7.06 14.65 1.13
CA GLY A 120 -6.10 15.76 1.16
C GLY A 120 -4.64 15.29 1.19
N THR A 121 -3.86 15.81 2.13
CA THR A 121 -2.43 15.48 2.27
C THR A 121 -2.18 14.01 2.61
N SER A 122 -3.11 13.33 3.29
CA SER A 122 -3.01 11.89 3.55
C SER A 122 -3.09 11.07 2.26
N ALA A 123 -3.93 11.49 1.31
CA ALA A 123 -4.00 10.85 -0.01
C ALA A 123 -2.67 10.99 -0.78
N LEU A 124 -2.00 12.13 -0.67
CA LEU A 124 -0.67 12.32 -1.23
C LEU A 124 0.35 11.38 -0.57
N SER A 125 0.31 11.26 0.76
CA SER A 125 1.16 10.33 1.50
C SER A 125 0.95 8.87 1.06
N ALA A 126 -0.31 8.44 0.95
CA ALA A 126 -0.67 7.10 0.52
C ALA A 126 -0.26 6.81 -0.95
N ALA A 127 -0.40 7.80 -1.83
CA ALA A 127 -0.01 7.68 -3.24
C ALA A 127 1.52 7.65 -3.44
N ASN A 128 2.29 8.20 -2.52
CA ASN A 128 3.76 8.21 -2.55
C ASN A 128 4.39 6.96 -1.93
N ALA A 129 3.62 6.10 -1.26
CA ALA A 129 4.10 4.81 -0.79
C ALA A 129 4.50 3.90 -1.98
N ASP A 130 5.39 2.94 -1.75
CA ASP A 130 5.82 1.99 -2.78
C ASP A 130 4.66 1.13 -3.27
N VAL A 131 3.78 0.71 -2.35
CA VAL A 131 2.55 -0.05 -2.66
C VAL A 131 1.36 0.61 -1.97
N CYS A 132 0.29 0.86 -2.72
CA CYS A 132 -0.99 1.32 -2.20
C CYS A 132 -2.06 0.23 -2.35
N ILE A 133 -2.59 -0.26 -1.23
CA ILE A 133 -3.69 -1.23 -1.14
C ILE A 133 -4.94 -0.48 -0.68
N MET A 134 -6.08 -0.73 -1.30
CA MET A 134 -7.35 -0.14 -0.87
C MET A 134 -8.37 -1.23 -0.55
N ALA A 135 -9.10 -1.10 0.54
CA ALA A 135 -10.33 -1.86 0.74
C ALA A 135 -11.44 -1.34 -0.21
N GLU A 136 -12.33 -2.22 -0.69
CA GLU A 136 -13.35 -1.88 -1.70
C GLU A 136 -14.23 -0.69 -1.29
N GLY A 137 -14.58 -0.58 -0.02
CA GLY A 137 -15.40 0.52 0.53
C GLY A 137 -14.61 1.77 0.93
N ALA A 138 -13.30 1.81 0.70
CA ALA A 138 -12.45 2.95 1.07
C ALA A 138 -12.47 4.05 0.02
N GLU A 139 -12.13 5.27 0.44
CA GLU A 139 -12.06 6.46 -0.41
C GLU A 139 -10.67 7.10 -0.37
N LEU A 140 -10.12 7.38 -1.55
CA LEU A 140 -8.84 8.06 -1.73
C LEU A 140 -9.02 9.27 -2.66
N PHE A 141 -8.83 10.49 -2.13
CA PHE A 141 -8.99 11.72 -2.91
C PHE A 141 -8.14 12.86 -2.37
N PHE A 142 -7.62 13.71 -3.24
CA PHE A 142 -6.98 14.96 -2.82
C PHE A 142 -8.02 16.03 -2.51
N THR A 143 -8.99 16.24 -3.42
CA THR A 143 -10.14 17.12 -3.21
C THR A 143 -11.37 16.27 -2.98
N ALA A 144 -12.10 16.53 -1.90
CA ALA A 144 -13.29 15.77 -1.57
C ALA A 144 -14.32 15.78 -2.72
N PRO A 145 -14.89 14.64 -3.11
CA PRO A 145 -15.82 14.55 -4.23
C PRO A 145 -17.02 15.51 -4.13
N PHE A 146 -17.55 15.72 -2.91
CA PHE A 146 -18.64 16.68 -2.70
C PHE A 146 -18.24 18.14 -2.99
N THR A 147 -16.97 18.51 -2.75
CA THR A 147 -16.45 19.85 -3.08
C THR A 147 -16.32 20.05 -4.58
N ALA A 148 -15.87 19.02 -5.31
CA ALA A 148 -15.78 19.05 -6.76
C ALA A 148 -17.19 19.09 -7.38
N ALA A 149 -18.14 18.27 -6.88
CA ALA A 149 -19.54 18.28 -7.31
C ALA A 149 -20.21 19.64 -7.09
N ALA A 150 -19.95 20.33 -5.97
CA ALA A 150 -20.45 21.66 -5.70
C ALA A 150 -19.94 22.72 -6.69
N LYS A 151 -18.81 22.47 -7.36
CA LYS A 151 -18.27 23.31 -8.45
C LYS A 151 -18.81 22.94 -9.84
N GLY A 152 -19.69 21.93 -9.92
CA GLY A 152 -20.30 21.47 -11.17
C GLY A 152 -19.53 20.37 -11.90
N ASP A 153 -18.48 19.82 -11.30
CA ASP A 153 -17.73 18.69 -11.84
C ASP A 153 -18.55 17.40 -11.78
N LYS A 154 -18.49 16.61 -12.86
CA LYS A 154 -19.09 15.26 -12.89
C LYS A 154 -18.10 14.27 -12.26
N VAL A 155 -18.26 14.03 -10.98
CA VAL A 155 -17.31 13.21 -10.19
C VAL A 155 -17.97 11.95 -9.64
N ALA A 156 -18.85 11.33 -10.39
CA ALA A 156 -19.42 10.04 -10.02
C ALA A 156 -18.27 9.05 -9.76
N ASP A 157 -18.31 8.39 -8.61
CA ASP A 157 -17.32 7.40 -8.13
C ASP A 157 -15.88 7.92 -7.94
N ALA A 158 -15.66 9.25 -8.05
CA ALA A 158 -14.35 9.83 -7.78
C ALA A 158 -13.91 9.53 -6.33
N GLY A 159 -12.67 9.04 -6.18
CA GLY A 159 -12.13 8.63 -4.89
C GLY A 159 -12.40 7.18 -4.51
N SER A 160 -13.30 6.47 -5.20
CA SER A 160 -13.52 5.05 -4.93
C SER A 160 -12.29 4.19 -5.22
N ALA A 161 -12.18 3.02 -4.57
CA ALA A 161 -11.11 2.06 -4.83
C ALA A 161 -11.04 1.64 -6.30
N ALA A 162 -12.20 1.48 -6.94
CA ALA A 162 -12.28 1.16 -8.37
C ALA A 162 -11.73 2.30 -9.25
N ALA A 163 -12.02 3.57 -8.92
CA ALA A 163 -11.47 4.72 -9.64
C ALA A 163 -9.96 4.84 -9.43
N ALA A 164 -9.47 4.64 -8.20
CA ALA A 164 -8.05 4.65 -7.88
C ALA A 164 -7.28 3.53 -8.60
N ALA A 165 -7.87 2.33 -8.70
CA ALA A 165 -7.28 1.22 -9.47
C ALA A 165 -7.22 1.53 -10.97
N LYS A 166 -8.28 2.11 -11.56
CA LYS A 166 -8.29 2.53 -12.97
C LYS A 166 -7.31 3.68 -13.26
N ALA A 167 -7.01 4.50 -12.27
CA ALA A 167 -6.03 5.59 -12.38
C ALA A 167 -4.58 5.12 -12.14
N GLY A 168 -4.35 3.87 -11.75
CA GLY A 168 -3.02 3.33 -11.45
C GLY A 168 -2.44 3.83 -10.13
N VAL A 169 -3.28 4.28 -9.20
CA VAL A 169 -2.88 4.70 -7.84
C VAL A 169 -2.96 3.52 -6.89
N ALA A 170 -4.09 2.83 -6.83
CA ALA A 170 -4.22 1.60 -6.05
C ALA A 170 -3.59 0.44 -6.83
N ALA A 171 -2.58 -0.17 -6.23
CA ALA A 171 -1.92 -1.35 -6.78
C ALA A 171 -2.79 -2.60 -6.61
N ILE A 172 -3.48 -2.70 -5.47
CA ILE A 172 -4.35 -3.82 -5.11
C ILE A 172 -5.65 -3.26 -4.53
N VAL A 173 -6.78 -3.86 -4.91
CA VAL A 173 -8.07 -3.66 -4.24
C VAL A 173 -8.43 -4.94 -3.50
N ALA A 174 -8.66 -4.84 -2.20
CA ALA A 174 -9.10 -5.93 -1.34
C ALA A 174 -10.60 -5.84 -1.07
N ALA A 175 -11.26 -6.95 -0.87
CA ALA A 175 -12.70 -6.98 -0.64
C ALA A 175 -13.13 -6.27 0.65
N ASP A 176 -12.26 -6.30 1.67
CA ASP A 176 -12.49 -5.62 2.94
C ASP A 176 -11.18 -5.23 3.65
N ALA A 177 -11.31 -4.63 4.83
CA ALA A 177 -10.19 -4.17 5.63
C ALA A 177 -9.31 -5.32 6.16
N ALA A 178 -9.88 -6.48 6.45
CA ALA A 178 -9.15 -7.63 6.94
C ALA A 178 -8.28 -8.23 5.84
N GLU A 179 -8.84 -8.44 4.65
CA GLU A 179 -8.09 -8.89 3.48
C GLU A 179 -7.01 -7.88 3.08
N ALA A 180 -7.29 -6.56 3.19
CA ALA A 180 -6.29 -5.53 2.92
C ALA A 180 -5.08 -5.64 3.86
N ALA A 181 -5.30 -5.94 5.15
CA ALA A 181 -4.22 -6.15 6.12
C ALA A 181 -3.42 -7.44 5.83
N GLU A 182 -4.09 -8.54 5.50
CA GLU A 182 -3.46 -9.81 5.11
C GLU A 182 -2.60 -9.64 3.85
N LYS A 183 -3.13 -8.94 2.84
CA LYS A 183 -2.35 -8.60 1.62
C LYS A 183 -1.15 -7.72 1.92
N ALA A 184 -1.27 -6.76 2.85
CA ALA A 184 -0.14 -5.93 3.26
C ALA A 184 0.95 -6.75 3.95
N ALA A 185 0.60 -7.69 4.84
CA ALA A 185 1.54 -8.60 5.46
C ALA A 185 2.25 -9.47 4.41
N HIS A 186 1.50 -10.01 3.45
CA HIS A 186 2.07 -10.81 2.38
C HIS A 186 3.04 -10.01 1.49
N ILE A 187 2.69 -8.76 1.12
CA ILE A 187 3.59 -7.87 0.38
C ILE A 187 4.85 -7.57 1.17
N VAL A 188 4.74 -7.29 2.48
CA VAL A 188 5.90 -7.09 3.35
C VAL A 188 6.83 -8.32 3.30
N GLY A 189 6.28 -9.54 3.35
CA GLY A 189 7.07 -10.76 3.26
C GLY A 189 7.78 -10.96 1.92
N LEU A 190 7.22 -10.47 0.81
CA LEU A 190 7.82 -10.56 -0.52
C LEU A 190 8.90 -9.51 -0.77
N LEU A 191 8.82 -8.35 -0.10
CA LEU A 191 9.79 -7.27 -0.25
C LEU A 191 11.03 -7.51 0.63
N PRO A 192 12.23 -7.07 0.22
CA PRO A 192 13.39 -7.06 1.11
C PRO A 192 13.14 -6.12 2.29
N ALA A 193 13.67 -6.42 3.48
CA ALA A 193 13.48 -5.57 4.66
C ALA A 193 13.94 -4.12 4.44
N ASN A 194 15.01 -3.96 3.68
CA ASN A 194 15.60 -2.67 3.33
C ASN A 194 16.51 -2.81 2.09
N ASN A 195 17.04 -1.70 1.61
CA ASN A 195 17.87 -1.65 0.42
C ASN A 195 19.27 -2.32 0.54
N LEU A 196 19.61 -2.85 1.70
CA LEU A 196 20.87 -3.59 1.95
C LEU A 196 20.64 -5.09 2.08
N THR A 197 19.40 -5.55 2.20
CA THR A 197 19.06 -6.97 2.32
C THR A 197 18.79 -7.60 0.95
N GLY A 198 19.09 -8.90 0.84
CA GLY A 198 18.73 -9.69 -0.34
C GLY A 198 17.22 -9.97 -0.42
N PRO A 199 16.77 -10.59 -1.53
CA PRO A 199 15.39 -11.00 -1.70
C PRO A 199 14.99 -12.04 -0.64
N ALA A 200 13.72 -12.08 -0.28
CA ALA A 200 13.16 -13.15 0.54
C ALA A 200 13.21 -14.49 -0.22
N ILE A 201 13.39 -15.59 0.51
CA ILE A 201 13.48 -16.94 -0.04
C ILE A 201 12.35 -17.78 0.55
N PHE A 202 11.64 -18.49 -0.33
CA PHE A 202 10.47 -19.30 -0.02
C PHE A 202 10.65 -20.75 -0.47
N GLU A 203 9.90 -21.66 0.11
CA GLU A 203 9.65 -22.97 -0.51
C GLU A 203 8.83 -22.75 -1.80
N PHE A 204 9.08 -23.53 -2.83
CA PHE A 204 8.47 -23.33 -4.13
C PHE A 204 8.07 -24.63 -4.83
N GLU A 205 7.07 -24.52 -5.69
CA GLU A 205 6.72 -25.54 -6.67
C GLU A 205 7.00 -25.02 -8.08
N GLN A 206 7.49 -25.89 -8.95
CA GLN A 206 7.79 -25.55 -10.34
C GLN A 206 6.55 -25.04 -11.09
N PRO A 207 6.69 -24.12 -12.03
CA PRO A 207 5.59 -23.69 -12.88
C PRO A 207 4.98 -24.86 -13.63
N THR A 208 3.67 -24.91 -13.71
CA THR A 208 2.93 -25.96 -14.45
C THR A 208 2.50 -25.50 -15.83
N ALA A 209 2.51 -24.19 -16.09
CA ALA A 209 2.14 -23.61 -17.38
C ALA A 209 3.25 -23.77 -18.41
N ALA A 210 2.88 -24.10 -19.65
CA ALA A 210 3.85 -24.15 -20.74
C ALA A 210 4.00 -22.78 -21.39
N LEU A 211 5.25 -22.37 -21.67
CA LEU A 211 5.52 -21.16 -22.43
C LEU A 211 5.12 -21.35 -23.90
N THR A 212 4.25 -20.47 -24.38
CA THR A 212 3.78 -20.49 -25.77
C THR A 212 4.15 -19.18 -26.45
N VAL A 213 4.69 -19.25 -27.69
CA VAL A 213 5.00 -18.06 -28.49
C VAL A 213 3.72 -17.27 -28.78
N GLY A 214 3.75 -15.95 -28.52
CA GLY A 214 2.60 -15.08 -28.68
C GLY A 214 1.57 -15.17 -27.54
N ALA A 215 1.91 -15.82 -26.42
CA ALA A 215 1.05 -15.83 -25.24
C ALA A 215 0.81 -14.41 -24.70
N ALA A 216 -0.36 -14.18 -24.11
CA ALA A 216 -0.62 -12.96 -23.36
C ALA A 216 0.40 -12.80 -22.19
N PRO A 217 0.74 -11.55 -21.81
CA PRO A 217 1.80 -11.28 -20.82
C PRO A 217 1.66 -12.05 -19.51
N GLU A 218 0.44 -12.15 -18.97
CA GLU A 218 0.12 -12.92 -17.77
C GLU A 218 0.46 -14.42 -17.94
N LYS A 219 0.07 -15.01 -19.08
CA LYS A 219 0.34 -16.44 -19.36
C LYS A 219 1.83 -16.70 -19.59
N ALA A 220 2.54 -15.76 -20.21
CA ALA A 220 3.97 -15.83 -20.38
C ALA A 220 4.70 -15.78 -19.03
N ALA A 221 4.26 -14.87 -18.13
CA ALA A 221 4.78 -14.80 -16.77
C ALA A 221 4.51 -16.09 -15.99
N ALA A 222 3.28 -16.63 -16.02
CA ALA A 222 2.89 -17.86 -15.31
C ALA A 222 3.71 -19.11 -15.74
N ALA A 223 4.31 -19.10 -16.92
CA ALA A 223 5.19 -20.17 -17.37
C ALA A 223 6.63 -20.10 -16.82
N LEU A 224 6.98 -18.99 -16.16
CA LEU A 224 8.35 -18.72 -15.67
C LEU A 224 8.43 -18.60 -14.15
N ILE A 225 7.35 -18.16 -13.50
CA ILE A 225 7.29 -17.99 -12.06
C ILE A 225 6.86 -19.28 -11.38
N ASP A 226 7.19 -19.41 -10.10
CA ASP A 226 6.77 -20.54 -9.29
C ASP A 226 5.25 -20.61 -9.19
N LYS A 227 4.72 -21.80 -9.10
CA LYS A 227 3.28 -22.04 -9.05
C LYS A 227 2.64 -21.27 -7.89
N ASP A 228 1.52 -20.61 -8.18
CA ASP A 228 0.69 -19.88 -7.21
C ASP A 228 1.42 -18.75 -6.42
N SER A 229 2.61 -18.34 -6.86
CA SER A 229 3.40 -17.30 -6.19
C SER A 229 3.05 -15.87 -6.57
N ALA A 230 2.29 -15.66 -7.66
CA ALA A 230 2.05 -14.33 -8.21
C ALA A 230 1.09 -13.49 -7.38
N VAL A 231 1.50 -12.26 -7.07
CA VAL A 231 0.64 -11.19 -6.57
C VAL A 231 0.60 -10.09 -7.62
N GLU A 232 -0.47 -10.07 -8.42
CA GLU A 232 -0.62 -9.09 -9.50
C GLU A 232 -0.78 -7.69 -8.93
N MET A 233 -0.03 -6.75 -9.52
CA MET A 233 -0.05 -5.33 -9.18
C MET A 233 -0.68 -4.52 -10.31
N TYR A 234 -1.53 -3.54 -9.96
CA TYR A 234 -2.17 -2.64 -10.93
C TYR A 234 -3.00 -3.36 -12.00
N ALA A 235 -3.73 -4.43 -11.66
CA ALA A 235 -4.56 -5.19 -12.60
C ALA A 235 -5.59 -4.32 -13.37
N GLY A 236 -6.11 -3.26 -12.74
CA GLY A 236 -7.07 -2.32 -13.32
C GLY A 236 -6.49 -1.30 -14.32
N PHE A 237 -5.16 -1.18 -14.41
CA PHE A 237 -4.46 -0.13 -15.16
C PHE A 237 -3.47 -0.73 -16.15
N GLY A 238 -3.32 -0.14 -17.34
CA GLY A 238 -2.31 -0.54 -18.33
C GLY A 238 -2.35 -2.02 -18.70
N LYS A 239 -3.49 -2.54 -19.13
CA LYS A 239 -3.78 -3.98 -19.28
C LYS A 239 -2.89 -4.75 -20.26
N SER A 240 -2.15 -4.09 -21.17
CA SER A 240 -1.19 -4.76 -22.07
C SER A 240 0.16 -5.02 -21.42
N VAL A 241 0.32 -4.67 -20.14
CA VAL A 241 1.48 -5.00 -19.30
C VAL A 241 0.98 -5.73 -18.07
N TYR A 242 1.57 -6.87 -17.80
CA TYR A 242 1.39 -7.60 -16.54
C TYR A 242 2.53 -7.22 -15.58
N THR A 243 2.20 -6.87 -14.35
CA THR A 243 3.17 -6.60 -13.28
C THR A 243 2.78 -7.38 -12.04
N ALA A 244 3.71 -8.08 -11.43
CA ALA A 244 3.47 -8.87 -10.23
C ALA A 244 4.72 -8.97 -9.37
N PHE A 245 4.56 -9.10 -8.06
CA PHE A 245 5.53 -9.77 -7.23
C PHE A 245 5.29 -11.28 -7.33
N ALA A 246 6.35 -12.06 -7.40
CA ALA A 246 6.28 -13.52 -7.50
C ALA A 246 7.57 -14.14 -6.97
N THR A 247 7.69 -15.47 -7.05
CA THR A 247 8.96 -16.15 -6.83
C THR A 247 9.42 -16.88 -8.08
N ILE A 248 10.74 -17.03 -8.23
CA ILE A 248 11.38 -17.89 -9.24
C ILE A 248 12.44 -18.71 -8.51
N GLY A 249 12.24 -20.03 -8.47
CA GLY A 249 13.09 -20.93 -7.71
C GLY A 249 13.14 -20.54 -6.21
N GLY A 250 12.02 -20.09 -5.67
CA GLY A 250 11.85 -19.63 -4.30
C GLY A 250 12.33 -18.21 -4.01
N ASN A 251 13.03 -17.54 -4.92
CA ASN A 251 13.51 -16.17 -4.71
C ASN A 251 12.43 -15.16 -5.09
N ALA A 252 12.12 -14.21 -4.21
CA ALA A 252 11.19 -13.13 -4.49
C ALA A 252 11.73 -12.22 -5.60
N VAL A 253 10.87 -11.94 -6.60
CA VAL A 253 11.18 -11.14 -7.77
C VAL A 253 10.03 -10.21 -8.16
N GLY A 254 10.35 -9.10 -8.80
CA GLY A 254 9.39 -8.29 -9.55
C GLY A 254 9.31 -8.77 -10.99
N VAL A 255 8.10 -9.02 -11.48
CA VAL A 255 7.84 -9.50 -12.84
C VAL A 255 7.18 -8.41 -13.66
N VAL A 256 7.75 -8.08 -14.81
CA VAL A 256 7.14 -7.19 -15.81
C VAL A 256 7.10 -7.95 -17.15
N ALA A 257 5.90 -8.32 -17.58
CA ALA A 257 5.70 -8.93 -18.87
C ALA A 257 4.89 -7.99 -19.79
N THR A 258 5.39 -7.79 -21.02
CA THR A 258 4.82 -6.83 -21.98
C THR A 258 4.15 -7.54 -23.14
N GLY A 259 3.05 -6.97 -23.63
CA GLY A 259 2.46 -7.37 -24.90
C GLY A 259 3.15 -6.71 -26.09
N GLU A 260 2.64 -6.98 -27.29
CA GLU A 260 3.19 -6.45 -28.55
C GLU A 260 3.09 -4.92 -28.67
N GLN A 261 2.04 -4.32 -28.08
CA GLN A 261 1.81 -2.89 -28.14
C GLN A 261 1.69 -2.29 -26.74
N LEU A 262 2.45 -1.24 -26.49
CA LEU A 262 2.44 -0.50 -25.24
C LEU A 262 1.72 0.84 -25.41
N CYS A 263 0.70 1.08 -24.62
CA CYS A 263 0.06 2.38 -24.47
C CYS A 263 0.75 3.22 -23.38
N HIS A 264 0.46 4.51 -23.30
CA HIS A 264 1.02 5.40 -22.27
C HIS A 264 0.75 4.89 -20.84
N ASN A 265 -0.44 4.36 -20.56
CA ASN A 265 -0.77 3.76 -19.27
C ASN A 265 0.07 2.50 -18.99
N CYS A 266 0.40 1.74 -20.02
CA CYS A 266 1.25 0.55 -19.90
C CYS A 266 2.68 0.92 -19.50
N VAL A 267 3.22 1.97 -20.13
CA VAL A 267 4.55 2.50 -19.78
C VAL A 267 4.54 3.07 -18.36
N ALA A 268 3.51 3.84 -18.00
CA ALA A 268 3.37 4.39 -16.66
C ALA A 268 3.27 3.29 -15.60
N LYS A 269 2.50 2.20 -15.86
CA LYS A 269 2.40 1.02 -14.97
C LYS A 269 3.77 0.37 -14.76
N ALA A 270 4.47 0.07 -15.84
CA ALA A 270 5.78 -0.55 -15.77
C ALA A 270 6.80 0.32 -15.03
N SER A 271 6.88 1.63 -15.36
CA SER A 271 7.79 2.58 -14.70
C SER A 271 7.52 2.75 -13.21
N ARG A 272 6.23 2.71 -12.80
CA ARG A 272 5.90 2.82 -11.38
C ARG A 272 6.23 1.54 -10.62
N PHE A 273 6.09 0.40 -11.26
CA PHE A 273 6.33 -0.91 -10.62
C PHE A 273 7.83 -1.18 -10.44
N VAL A 274 8.68 -0.77 -11.39
CA VAL A 274 10.15 -0.89 -11.33
C VAL A 274 10.75 0.18 -10.43
#